data_e2112f8c223a1e6cc7cd6173ca3838e6
#
_entry.id   e2112f8c223a1e6cc7cd6173ca3838e6
#
_cell.length_a   1.000
_cell.length_b   1.000
_cell.length_c   1.000
_cell.angle_alpha   90.00
_cell.angle_beta   90.00
_cell.angle_gamma   90.00
#
_symmetry.space_group_name_H-M   'P 1'
#
loop_
_entity.id
_entity.type
_entity.pdbx_description
1 polymer ?
#
loop_
_entity_poly.entity_id
_entity_poly.type
_entity_poly.pdbx_seq_one_letter_code
_entity_poly.pdbx_strand_id
1 'polypeptide(L)'
;MASRLTDSQIDELRELLTDERERLLASGKADLEEAKAGGERSVGDDVDQSNEDGALALTARFRERDRRLLRKVDHALSRIEQGEYDLCELTGDPIGYERLKFRPVTTLSIAAKEEAERHESEYIE
;
A
#
# COMPACT_ATOMS: atom_id res chain seq x y z
N MET A 1 -20.18 8.69 16.31
CA MET A 1 -18.76 8.59 16.71
C MET A 1 -18.22 7.21 16.41
N ALA A 2 -17.05 7.15 15.81
CA ALA A 2 -16.38 5.88 15.60
C ALA A 2 -15.96 5.27 16.94
N SER A 3 -16.02 3.96 17.04
CA SER A 3 -15.60 3.24 18.24
C SER A 3 -14.41 2.33 17.91
N ARG A 4 -13.76 1.82 18.92
CA ARG A 4 -12.65 0.88 18.74
C ARG A 4 -13.18 -0.43 18.15
N LEU A 5 -12.31 -1.14 17.43
CA LEU A 5 -12.65 -2.42 16.83
C LEU A 5 -12.78 -3.51 17.88
N THR A 6 -13.68 -4.46 17.63
CA THR A 6 -13.73 -5.71 18.39
C THR A 6 -12.57 -6.61 17.96
N ASP A 7 -12.25 -7.60 18.78
CA ASP A 7 -11.20 -8.58 18.44
C ASP A 7 -11.53 -9.32 17.13
N SER A 8 -12.79 -9.63 16.90
CA SER A 8 -13.26 -10.27 15.68
C SER A 8 -13.03 -9.39 14.44
N GLN A 9 -13.28 -8.08 14.56
CA GLN A 9 -13.05 -7.13 13.50
C GLN A 9 -11.55 -6.96 13.21
N ILE A 10 -10.72 -6.95 14.24
CA ILE A 10 -9.27 -6.90 14.08
C ILE A 10 -8.76 -8.14 13.36
N ASP A 11 -9.25 -9.32 13.72
CA ASP A 11 -8.87 -10.57 13.07
C ASP A 11 -9.26 -10.58 11.59
N GLU A 12 -10.45 -10.10 11.27
CA GLU A 12 -10.92 -9.95 9.89
C GLU A 12 -9.99 -9.06 9.07
N LEU A 13 -9.66 -7.88 9.61
CA LEU A 13 -8.81 -6.93 8.92
C LEU A 13 -7.36 -7.41 8.84
N ARG A 14 -6.89 -8.11 9.86
CA ARG A 14 -5.56 -8.75 9.83
C ARG A 14 -5.49 -9.75 8.68
N GLU A 15 -6.52 -10.55 8.49
CA GLU A 15 -6.59 -11.52 7.40
C GLU A 15 -6.56 -10.84 6.04
N LEU A 16 -7.35 -9.77 5.86
CA LEU A 16 -7.33 -8.98 4.63
C LEU A 16 -5.95 -8.41 4.33
N LEU A 17 -5.28 -7.87 5.34
CA LEU A 17 -3.93 -7.32 5.21
C LEU A 17 -2.90 -8.39 4.88
N THR A 18 -3.00 -9.55 5.52
CA THR A 18 -2.10 -10.67 5.28
C THR A 18 -2.26 -11.20 3.85
N ASP A 19 -3.50 -11.34 3.38
CA ASP A 19 -3.79 -11.76 2.01
C ASP A 19 -3.25 -10.77 0.99
N GLU A 20 -3.41 -9.47 1.25
CA GLU A 20 -2.87 -8.41 0.40
C GLU A 20 -1.34 -8.47 0.34
N ARG A 21 -0.71 -8.68 1.48
CA ARG A 21 0.75 -8.83 1.57
C ARG A 21 1.24 -10.00 0.74
N GLU A 22 0.59 -11.15 0.87
CA GLU A 22 0.95 -12.35 0.10
C GLU A 22 0.80 -12.12 -1.40
N ARG A 23 -0.28 -11.45 -1.80
CA ARG A 23 -0.54 -11.12 -3.21
C ARG A 23 0.53 -10.18 -3.77
N LEU A 24 0.93 -9.16 -3.00
CA LEU A 24 1.98 -8.22 -3.42
C LEU A 24 3.34 -8.91 -3.55
N LEU A 25 3.67 -9.80 -2.61
CA LEU A 25 4.92 -10.55 -2.67
C LEU A 25 4.95 -11.52 -3.84
N ALA A 26 3.84 -12.21 -4.10
CA ALA A 26 3.73 -13.13 -5.24
C ALA A 26 3.82 -12.38 -6.58
N SER A 27 3.19 -11.22 -6.68
CA SER A 27 3.26 -10.36 -7.87
C SER A 27 4.69 -9.86 -8.11
N GLY A 28 5.37 -9.42 -7.05
CA GLY A 28 6.77 -9.00 -7.16
C GLY A 28 7.70 -10.10 -7.62
N LYS A 29 7.47 -11.32 -7.13
CA LYS A 29 8.26 -12.48 -7.55
C LYS A 29 8.00 -12.84 -9.02
N ALA A 30 6.75 -12.82 -9.45
CA ALA A 30 6.37 -13.08 -10.84
C ALA A 30 6.98 -12.04 -11.78
N ASP A 31 6.93 -10.76 -11.40
CA ASP A 31 7.53 -9.66 -12.16
C ASP A 31 9.05 -9.84 -12.29
N LEU A 32 9.71 -10.29 -11.24
CA LEU A 32 11.13 -10.54 -11.26
C LEU A 32 11.50 -11.69 -12.20
N GLU A 33 10.74 -12.77 -12.18
CA GLU A 33 10.94 -13.92 -13.07
C GLU A 33 10.71 -13.54 -14.53
N GLU A 34 9.67 -12.75 -14.80
CA GLU A 34 9.37 -12.25 -16.14
C GLU A 34 10.45 -11.31 -16.65
N ALA A 35 10.97 -10.44 -15.82
CA ALA A 35 12.07 -9.54 -16.16
C ALA A 35 13.34 -10.31 -16.51
N LYS A 36 13.63 -11.38 -15.77
CA LYS A 36 14.77 -12.26 -16.06
C LYS A 36 14.60 -12.99 -17.39
N ALA A 37 13.40 -13.53 -17.66
CA ALA A 37 13.09 -14.20 -18.91
C ALA A 37 13.14 -13.23 -20.09
N GLY A 38 12.62 -12.01 -19.91
CA GLY A 38 12.68 -10.96 -20.93
C GLY A 38 14.10 -10.49 -21.23
N GLY A 39 14.95 -10.44 -20.22
CA GLY A 39 16.36 -10.11 -20.38
C GLY A 39 17.14 -11.09 -21.23
N GLU A 40 16.78 -12.37 -21.16
CA GLU A 40 17.40 -13.42 -21.99
C GLU A 40 16.95 -13.38 -23.45
N ARG A 41 15.77 -12.81 -23.72
CA ARG A 41 15.21 -12.74 -25.08
C ARG A 41 15.69 -11.53 -25.88
N SER A 42 16.21 -10.52 -25.24
CA SER A 42 16.54 -9.23 -25.86
C SER A 42 17.96 -9.14 -26.39
N VAL A 43 18.72 -10.22 -26.34
CA VAL A 43 20.11 -10.24 -26.84
C VAL A 43 20.09 -10.27 -28.37
N GLY A 44 20.17 -9.10 -28.99
CA GLY A 44 20.36 -8.96 -30.42
C GLY A 44 19.35 -8.09 -31.17
N ASP A 45 18.44 -7.42 -30.49
CA ASP A 45 17.44 -6.61 -31.18
C ASP A 45 17.56 -5.13 -30.80
N ASP A 46 18.38 -4.40 -31.57
CA ASP A 46 18.65 -2.97 -31.34
C ASP A 46 17.45 -2.06 -31.71
N VAL A 47 16.46 -2.59 -32.44
CA VAL A 47 15.34 -1.81 -32.96
C VAL A 47 14.28 -1.52 -31.90
N ASP A 48 14.15 -2.38 -30.91
CA ASP A 48 13.13 -2.27 -29.85
C ASP A 48 13.65 -1.64 -28.55
N GLN A 49 14.89 -1.17 -28.54
CA GLN A 49 15.52 -0.66 -27.33
C GLN A 49 14.81 0.54 -26.70
N SER A 50 14.22 1.44 -27.49
CA SER A 50 13.48 2.57 -26.97
C SER A 50 12.12 2.17 -26.40
N ASN A 51 11.47 1.14 -26.97
CA ASN A 51 10.22 0.59 -26.43
C ASN A 51 10.47 -0.23 -25.17
N GLU A 52 11.58 -0.94 -25.11
CA GLU A 52 11.99 -1.70 -23.92
C GLU A 52 12.29 -0.77 -22.75
N ASP A 53 12.99 0.35 -23.00
CA ASP A 53 13.27 1.35 -21.97
C ASP A 53 11.98 1.97 -21.42
N GLY A 54 11.00 2.24 -22.28
CA GLY A 54 9.69 2.71 -21.87
C GLY A 54 8.92 1.69 -21.06
N ALA A 55 8.93 0.43 -21.48
CA ALA A 55 8.29 -0.67 -20.78
C ALA A 55 8.95 -0.93 -19.42
N LEU A 56 10.30 -0.89 -19.36
CA LEU A 56 11.04 -1.03 -18.12
C LEU A 56 10.74 0.11 -17.14
N ALA A 57 10.66 1.35 -17.64
CA ALA A 57 10.32 2.49 -16.81
C ALA A 57 8.91 2.38 -16.23
N LEU A 58 7.95 1.93 -17.03
CA LEU A 58 6.57 1.70 -16.58
C LEU A 58 6.51 0.57 -15.54
N THR A 59 7.20 -0.54 -15.78
CA THR A 59 7.30 -1.65 -14.85
C THR A 59 7.94 -1.20 -13.52
N ALA A 60 8.99 -0.37 -13.59
CA ALA A 60 9.65 0.17 -12.40
C ALA A 60 8.70 1.05 -11.58
N ARG A 61 7.83 1.83 -12.23
CA ARG A 61 6.82 2.64 -11.55
C ARG A 61 5.77 1.78 -10.84
N PHE A 62 5.31 0.70 -11.48
CA PHE A 62 4.38 -0.24 -10.87
C PHE A 62 5.03 -0.93 -9.67
N ARG A 63 6.28 -1.35 -9.79
CA ARG A 63 7.03 -1.95 -8.68
C ARG A 63 7.19 -0.98 -7.51
N GLU A 64 7.45 0.28 -7.79
CA GLU A 64 7.56 1.31 -6.76
C GLU A 64 6.24 1.51 -6.02
N ARG A 65 5.13 1.53 -6.75
CA ARG A 65 3.78 1.62 -6.19
C ARG A 65 3.49 0.41 -5.29
N ASP A 66 3.82 -0.79 -5.75
CA ASP A 66 3.62 -2.02 -5.00
C ASP A 66 4.49 -2.06 -3.74
N ARG A 67 5.72 -1.57 -3.81
CA ARG A 67 6.60 -1.46 -2.65
C ARG A 67 6.05 -0.50 -1.61
N ARG A 68 5.49 0.63 -2.04
CA ARG A 68 4.85 1.58 -1.14
C ARG A 68 3.64 0.96 -0.46
N LEU A 69 2.82 0.25 -1.23
CA LEU A 69 1.65 -0.43 -0.67
C LEU A 69 2.08 -1.52 0.30
N LEU A 70 3.10 -2.29 -0.03
CA LEU A 70 3.63 -3.32 0.86
C LEU A 70 4.11 -2.71 2.19
N ARG A 71 4.82 -1.56 2.14
CA ARG A 71 5.23 -0.86 3.36
C ARG A 71 4.04 -0.42 4.20
N LYS A 72 2.98 0.05 3.55
CA LYS A 72 1.74 0.45 4.24
C LYS A 72 1.05 -0.75 4.89
N VAL A 73 1.02 -1.87 4.19
CA VAL A 73 0.44 -3.12 4.72
C VAL A 73 1.25 -3.61 5.93
N ASP A 74 2.57 -3.63 5.82
CA ASP A 74 3.45 -4.03 6.93
C ASP A 74 3.31 -3.09 8.13
N HIS A 75 3.18 -1.79 7.88
CA HIS A 75 2.95 -0.81 8.94
C HIS A 75 1.62 -1.07 9.65
N ALA A 76 0.56 -1.34 8.88
CA ALA A 76 -0.75 -1.64 9.46
C ALA A 76 -0.71 -2.91 10.32
N LEU A 77 -0.05 -3.97 9.84
CA LEU A 77 0.11 -5.21 10.60
C LEU A 77 0.91 -4.98 11.88
N SER A 78 1.95 -4.16 11.83
CA SER A 78 2.73 -3.78 13.01
C SER A 78 1.87 -3.03 14.03
N ARG A 79 1.00 -2.14 13.58
CA ARG A 79 0.09 -1.41 14.47
C ARG A 79 -0.93 -2.35 15.12
N ILE A 80 -1.37 -3.40 14.44
CA ILE A 80 -2.22 -4.42 15.04
C ILE A 80 -1.49 -5.09 16.20
N GLU A 81 -0.23 -5.45 16.01
CA GLU A 81 0.59 -6.05 17.07
C GLU A 81 0.77 -5.12 18.27
N GLN A 82 0.84 -3.82 18.02
CA GLN A 82 0.97 -2.81 19.07
C GLN A 82 -0.34 -2.45 19.75
N GLY A 83 -1.48 -2.92 19.22
CA GLY A 83 -2.80 -2.56 19.74
C GLY A 83 -3.28 -1.16 19.39
N GLU A 84 -2.70 -0.55 18.36
CA GLU A 84 -2.98 0.84 17.96
C GLU A 84 -3.57 0.98 16.56
N TYR A 85 -3.80 -0.14 15.88
CA TYR A 85 -4.24 -0.15 14.49
C TYR A 85 -5.53 0.65 14.25
N ASP A 86 -6.46 0.60 15.18
CA ASP A 86 -7.77 1.23 15.07
C ASP A 86 -7.79 2.70 15.53
N LEU A 87 -6.62 3.23 15.91
CA LEU A 87 -6.50 4.61 16.37
C LEU A 87 -5.79 5.47 15.33
N CYS A 88 -6.28 6.71 15.17
CA CYS A 88 -5.67 7.69 14.27
C CYS A 88 -4.25 8.05 14.76
N GLU A 89 -3.27 8.05 13.87
CA GLU A 89 -1.90 8.40 14.20
C GLU A 89 -1.71 9.86 14.63
N LEU A 90 -2.55 10.77 14.13
CA LEU A 90 -2.44 12.18 14.44
C LEU A 90 -3.20 12.58 15.70
N THR A 91 -4.41 12.04 15.91
CA THR A 91 -5.29 12.49 16.98
C THR A 91 -5.45 11.48 18.11
N GLY A 92 -5.17 10.21 17.86
CA GLY A 92 -5.42 9.14 18.81
C GLY A 92 -6.89 8.71 18.89
N ASP A 93 -7.77 9.32 18.09
CA ASP A 93 -9.18 8.97 18.05
C ASP A 93 -9.41 7.69 17.25
N PRO A 94 -10.49 6.95 17.56
CA PRO A 94 -10.81 5.77 16.76
C PRO A 94 -11.10 6.12 15.29
N ILE A 95 -10.53 5.34 14.37
CA ILE A 95 -10.75 5.52 12.93
C ILE A 95 -12.12 5.01 12.51
N GLY A 96 -12.55 3.87 13.04
CA GLY A 96 -13.81 3.24 12.73
C GLY A 96 -13.68 2.05 11.79
N TYR A 97 -14.48 1.03 12.04
CA TYR A 97 -14.45 -0.23 11.30
C TYR A 97 -14.74 -0.04 9.81
N GLU A 98 -15.76 0.74 9.48
CA GLU A 98 -16.16 0.92 8.07
C GLU A 98 -15.06 1.56 7.23
N ARG A 99 -14.39 2.57 7.79
CA ARG A 99 -13.29 3.21 7.10
C ARG A 99 -12.10 2.27 6.92
N LEU A 100 -11.77 1.50 7.95
CA LEU A 100 -10.68 0.51 7.87
C LEU A 100 -11.03 -0.64 6.94
N LYS A 101 -12.29 -1.07 6.90
CA LYS A 101 -12.73 -2.09 5.95
C LYS A 101 -12.61 -1.62 4.52
N PHE A 102 -12.95 -0.36 4.25
CA PHE A 102 -12.81 0.26 2.94
C PHE A 102 -11.34 0.48 2.57
N ARG A 103 -10.53 0.92 3.52
CA ARG A 103 -9.10 1.18 3.36
C ARG A 103 -8.29 0.61 4.52
N PRO A 104 -7.94 -0.67 4.49
CA PRO A 104 -7.26 -1.31 5.64
C PRO A 104 -5.91 -0.71 6.00
N VAL A 105 -5.25 -0.02 5.07
CA VAL A 105 -3.93 0.59 5.32
C VAL A 105 -4.02 2.03 5.82
N THR A 106 -5.22 2.59 5.98
CA THR A 106 -5.35 3.96 6.45
C THR A 106 -4.90 4.09 7.90
N THR A 107 -4.23 5.20 8.22
CA THR A 107 -3.75 5.50 9.58
C THR A 107 -4.37 6.75 10.15
N LEU A 108 -5.23 7.42 9.38
CA LEU A 108 -5.86 8.68 9.76
C LEU A 108 -7.37 8.56 9.77
N SER A 109 -8.01 9.21 10.74
CA SER A 109 -9.45 9.43 10.72
C SER A 109 -9.81 10.36 9.56
N ILE A 110 -11.10 10.39 9.18
CA ILE A 110 -11.57 11.29 8.13
C ILE A 110 -11.26 12.75 8.48
N ALA A 111 -11.53 13.14 9.71
CA ALA A 111 -11.29 14.50 10.19
C ALA A 111 -9.80 14.87 10.11
N ALA A 112 -8.91 13.97 10.51
CA ALA A 112 -7.47 14.21 10.45
C ALA A 112 -6.97 14.32 9.02
N LYS A 113 -7.48 13.48 8.12
CA LYS A 113 -7.13 13.52 6.71
C LYS A 113 -7.57 14.82 6.05
N GLU A 114 -8.79 15.26 6.30
CA GLU A 114 -9.32 16.51 5.79
C GLU A 114 -8.51 17.71 6.26
N GLU A 115 -8.11 17.71 7.52
CA GLU A 115 -7.28 18.77 8.08
C GLU A 115 -5.89 18.78 7.44
N ALA A 116 -5.28 17.62 7.23
CA ALA A 116 -3.99 17.52 6.56
C ALA A 116 -4.07 18.04 5.12
N GLU A 117 -5.13 17.71 4.40
CA GLU A 117 -5.36 18.21 3.05
C GLU A 117 -5.56 19.73 3.02
N ARG A 118 -6.22 20.30 4.02
CA ARG A 118 -6.36 21.75 4.14
C ARG A 118 -5.01 22.43 4.36
N HIS A 119 -4.16 21.86 5.20
CA HIS A 119 -2.81 22.39 5.42
C HIS A 119 -1.96 22.34 4.16
N GLU A 120 -2.03 21.26 3.39
CA GLU A 120 -1.33 21.18 2.10
C GLU A 120 -1.82 22.25 1.15
N SER A 121 -3.12 22.48 1.08
CA SER A 121 -3.72 23.49 0.21
C SER A 121 -3.25 24.91 0.59
N GLU A 122 -3.19 25.21 1.89
CA GLU A 122 -2.68 26.48 2.39
C GLU A 122 -1.19 26.68 2.08
N TYR A 123 -0.44 25.61 2.04
CA TYR A 123 1.01 25.65 1.80
C TYR A 123 1.36 25.89 0.34
N ILE A 124 0.48 25.49 -0.58
CA ILE A 124 0.70 25.61 -2.02
C ILE A 124 0.33 27.03 -2.51
N GLU A 125 -0.52 27.72 -1.79
CA GLU A 125 -0.85 29.13 -2.06
C GLU A 125 0.20 30.08 -1.52
#